data_fa81f5705cfdf6ae456b47fb28bbe11d
#
_entry.id   fa81f5705cfdf6ae456b47fb28bbe11d
#
_cell.length_a   1.000
_cell.length_b   1.000
_cell.length_c   1.000
_cell.angle_alpha   90.00
_cell.angle_beta   90.00
_cell.angle_gamma   90.00
#
_symmetry.space_group_name_H-M   'P 1'
#
loop_
_entity.id
_entity.type
_entity.pdbx_description
1 polymer ?
#
loop_
_entity_poly.entity_id
_entity_poly.type
_entity_poly.pdbx_seq_one_letter_code
_entity_poly.pdbx_strand_id
1 'polypeptide(L)' 'PESLTLSLNQAQELFLNDQAIALTALPEALQRMATQKPQLEVQLRVDQSVPYGQVLELMSVAQQSGLSRIGFVAEVVSP' A
#
# COMPACT_ATOMS: atom_id res chain seq x y z
N PRO A 1 -14.39 5.28 9.69
CA PRO A 1 -13.84 5.22 8.34
C PRO A 1 -13.10 3.93 8.10
N GLU A 2 -13.32 3.35 6.96
CA GLU A 2 -12.64 2.11 6.61
C GLU A 2 -11.27 2.40 6.03
N SER A 3 -10.35 1.50 6.30
CA SER A 3 -8.99 1.64 5.83
C SER A 3 -8.49 0.33 5.25
N LEU A 4 -7.56 0.46 4.33
CA LEU A 4 -6.87 -0.63 3.68
C LEU A 4 -5.40 -0.51 4.03
N THR A 5 -4.78 -1.60 4.43
CA THR A 5 -3.35 -1.60 4.76
C THR A 5 -2.56 -2.25 3.64
N LEU A 6 -1.59 -1.52 3.14
CA LEU A 6 -0.65 -2.01 2.14
C LEU A 6 0.71 -2.10 2.81
N SER A 7 1.25 -3.31 2.93
CA SER A 7 2.49 -3.53 3.67
C SER A 7 3.59 -4.05 2.75
N LEU A 8 4.79 -3.54 2.93
CA LEU A 8 5.97 -4.00 2.22
C LEU A 8 7.06 -4.25 3.25
N ASN A 9 7.48 -5.51 3.38
CA ASN A 9 8.43 -5.89 4.43
C ASN A 9 9.87 -5.87 3.91
N GLN A 10 10.80 -6.22 4.80
CA GLN A 10 12.22 -6.21 4.50
C GLN A 10 12.58 -7.16 3.34
N ALA A 11 11.87 -8.26 3.20
CA ALA A 11 12.09 -9.22 2.13
C ALA A 11 11.42 -8.78 0.83
N GLN A 12 10.86 -7.56 0.80
CA GLN A 12 10.16 -6.99 -0.34
C GLN A 12 8.89 -7.76 -0.70
N GLU A 13 8.30 -8.43 0.29
CA GLU A 13 7.01 -9.06 0.15
C GLU A 13 5.91 -8.05 0.36
N LEU A 14 4.95 -8.05 -0.56
CA LEU A 14 3.84 -7.11 -0.55
C LEU A 14 2.59 -7.79 -0.04
N PHE A 15 1.89 -7.13 0.89
CA PHE A 15 0.66 -7.64 1.47
C PHE A 15 -0.45 -6.61 1.35
N LEU A 16 -1.60 -7.06 0.90
CA LEU A 16 -2.82 -6.26 0.89
C LEU A 16 -3.67 -6.75 2.05
N ASN A 17 -3.82 -5.91 3.07
CA ASN A 17 -4.28 -6.33 4.39
C ASN A 17 -3.37 -7.45 4.87
N ASP A 18 -3.86 -8.65 5.11
CA ASP A 18 -3.02 -9.74 5.59
C ASP A 18 -2.73 -10.79 4.51
N GLN A 19 -3.01 -10.47 3.24
CA GLN A 19 -2.84 -11.42 2.17
C GLN A 19 -1.71 -11.00 1.24
N ALA A 20 -0.82 -11.94 0.95
CA ALA A 20 0.26 -11.68 0.01
C ALA A 20 -0.31 -11.44 -1.38
N ILE A 21 0.24 -10.45 -2.07
CA ILE A 21 -0.22 -10.09 -3.40
C ILE A 21 0.99 -9.73 -4.27
N ALA A 22 0.93 -10.12 -5.53
CA ALA A 22 1.97 -9.72 -6.47
C ALA A 22 1.79 -8.26 -6.88
N LEU A 23 2.91 -7.57 -7.08
CA LEU A 23 2.86 -6.17 -7.49
C LEU A 23 2.06 -6.00 -8.79
N THR A 24 2.17 -6.97 -9.71
CA THR A 24 1.44 -6.90 -10.97
C THR A 24 -0.07 -7.04 -10.81
N ALA A 25 -0.53 -7.66 -9.73
CA ALA A 25 -1.96 -7.81 -9.45
C ALA A 25 -2.53 -6.66 -8.64
N LEU A 26 -1.67 -5.82 -8.07
CA LEU A 26 -2.09 -4.76 -7.16
C LEU A 26 -2.98 -3.71 -7.82
N PRO A 27 -2.65 -3.20 -9.03
CA PRO A 27 -3.48 -2.14 -9.63
C PRO A 27 -4.94 -2.56 -9.80
N GLU A 28 -5.17 -3.77 -10.29
CA GLU A 28 -6.52 -4.25 -10.49
C GLU A 28 -7.27 -4.42 -9.17
N ALA A 29 -6.61 -4.95 -8.15
CA ALA A 29 -7.23 -5.12 -6.85
C ALA A 29 -7.61 -3.78 -6.24
N LEU A 30 -6.73 -2.79 -6.33
CA LEU A 30 -7.01 -1.46 -5.79
C LEU A 30 -8.11 -0.75 -6.58
N GLN A 31 -8.16 -0.93 -7.89
CA GLN A 31 -9.21 -0.33 -8.70
C GLN A 31 -10.59 -0.86 -8.30
N ARG A 32 -10.68 -2.16 -8.04
CA ARG A 32 -11.94 -2.75 -7.57
C ARG A 32 -12.37 -2.15 -6.25
N MET A 33 -11.42 -2.01 -5.34
CA MET A 33 -11.70 -1.42 -4.03
C MET A 33 -12.12 0.04 -4.13
N ALA A 34 -11.45 0.80 -5.00
CA ALA A 34 -11.77 2.20 -5.21
C ALA A 34 -13.17 2.38 -5.80
N THR A 35 -13.58 1.47 -6.68
CA THR A 35 -14.91 1.53 -7.26
C THR A 35 -15.98 1.29 -6.21
N GLN A 36 -15.74 0.35 -5.30
CA GLN A 36 -16.68 0.03 -4.24
C GLN A 36 -16.69 1.08 -3.13
N LYS A 37 -15.52 1.61 -2.80
CA LYS A 37 -15.36 2.54 -1.68
C LYS A 37 -14.36 3.63 -2.06
N PRO A 38 -14.82 4.67 -2.79
CA PRO A 38 -13.90 5.70 -3.28
C PRO A 38 -13.25 6.53 -2.17
N GLN A 39 -13.80 6.51 -0.97
CA GLN A 39 -13.24 7.25 0.16
C GLN A 39 -12.38 6.38 1.07
N LEU A 40 -12.08 5.18 0.65
CA LEU A 40 -11.25 4.25 1.41
C LEU A 40 -9.87 4.87 1.66
N GLU A 41 -9.41 4.80 2.89
CA GLU A 41 -8.08 5.28 3.25
C GLU A 41 -7.06 4.17 3.08
N VAL A 42 -5.97 4.47 2.39
CA VAL A 42 -4.86 3.53 2.23
C VAL A 42 -3.78 3.86 3.24
N GLN A 43 -3.43 2.91 4.08
CA GLN A 43 -2.32 3.03 5.00
C GLN A 43 -1.15 2.23 4.48
N LEU A 44 -0.08 2.93 4.12
CA LEU A 44 1.15 2.30 3.67
C LEU A 44 2.04 2.01 4.87
N ARG A 45 2.32 0.75 5.10
CA ARG A 45 3.26 0.31 6.15
C ARG A 45 4.47 -0.29 5.48
N VAL A 46 5.58 0.40 5.55
CA VAL A 46 6.79 0.03 4.84
C VAL A 46 7.93 -0.13 5.83
N ASP A 47 8.66 -1.24 5.73
CA ASP A 47 9.85 -1.45 6.53
C ASP A 47 10.89 -0.39 6.18
N GLN A 48 11.65 0.07 7.19
CA GLN A 48 12.62 1.14 7.00
C GLN A 48 13.72 0.79 6.00
N SER A 49 13.96 -0.50 5.77
CA SER A 49 14.99 -0.95 4.84
C SER A 49 14.55 -0.88 3.37
N VAL A 50 13.28 -0.62 3.11
CA VAL A 50 12.77 -0.57 1.75
C VAL A 50 13.23 0.72 1.07
N PRO A 51 13.80 0.65 -0.14
CA PRO A 51 14.23 1.84 -0.85
C PRO A 51 13.07 2.80 -1.13
N TYR A 52 13.35 4.08 -1.01
CA TYR A 52 12.35 5.13 -1.20
C TYR A 52 11.68 5.06 -2.58
N GLY A 53 12.42 4.67 -3.61
CA GLY A 53 11.84 4.54 -4.94
C GLY A 53 10.71 3.52 -5.00
N GLN A 54 10.82 2.43 -4.25
CA GLN A 54 9.75 1.44 -4.19
C GLN A 54 8.52 1.98 -3.46
N VAL A 55 8.73 2.78 -2.43
CA VAL A 55 7.63 3.42 -1.72
C VAL A 55 6.87 4.35 -2.65
N LEU A 56 7.59 5.14 -3.44
CA LEU A 56 6.97 6.05 -4.40
C LEU A 56 6.17 5.27 -5.46
N GLU A 57 6.69 4.13 -5.88
CA GLU A 57 6.00 3.29 -6.86
C GLU A 57 4.66 2.80 -6.31
N LEU A 58 4.63 2.34 -5.05
CA LEU A 58 3.40 1.92 -4.42
C LEU A 58 2.40 3.06 -4.28
N MET A 59 2.88 4.23 -3.88
CA MET A 59 2.02 5.40 -3.76
C MET A 59 1.43 5.79 -5.11
N SER A 60 2.23 5.71 -6.16
CA SER A 60 1.78 6.01 -7.52
C SER A 60 0.68 5.05 -7.96
N VAL A 61 0.87 3.75 -7.70
CA VAL A 61 -0.12 2.73 -8.04
C VAL A 61 -1.43 3.00 -7.31
N ALA A 62 -1.37 3.33 -6.03
CA ALA A 62 -2.56 3.62 -5.25
C ALA A 62 -3.30 4.84 -5.78
N GLN A 63 -2.57 5.91 -6.11
CA GLN A 63 -3.18 7.12 -6.65
C GLN A 63 -3.82 6.87 -8.01
N GLN A 64 -3.15 6.13 -8.87
CA GLN A 64 -3.67 5.83 -10.20
C GLN A 64 -4.91 4.95 -10.15
N SER A 65 -5.08 4.21 -9.07
CA SER A 65 -6.26 3.36 -8.87
C SER A 65 -7.50 4.13 -8.43
N GLY A 66 -7.35 5.42 -8.12
CA GLY A 66 -8.45 6.26 -7.70
C GLY A 66 -8.55 6.46 -6.20
N LEU A 67 -7.62 5.91 -5.43
CA LEU A 67 -7.58 6.08 -3.99
C LEU A 67 -6.69 7.29 -3.67
N SER A 68 -7.30 8.34 -3.15
CA SER A 68 -6.60 9.61 -2.92
C SER A 68 -6.19 9.82 -1.45
N ARG A 69 -6.75 9.04 -0.54
CA ARG A 69 -6.44 9.18 0.87
C ARG A 69 -5.36 8.18 1.25
N ILE A 70 -4.11 8.61 1.18
CA ILE A 70 -2.96 7.75 1.45
C ILE A 70 -2.23 8.26 2.67
N GLY A 71 -2.21 7.44 3.72
CA GLY A 71 -1.42 7.69 4.91
C GLY A 71 -0.16 6.85 4.88
N PHE A 72 0.93 7.40 5.34
CA PHE A 72 2.20 6.70 5.36
C PHE A 72 2.60 6.40 6.81
N VAL A 73 2.85 5.13 7.09
CA VAL A 73 3.33 4.70 8.40
C VAL A 73 4.70 4.06 8.19
N ALA A 74 5.73 4.72 8.66
CA ALA A 74 7.07 4.17 8.62
C ALA A 74 7.26 3.28 9.85
N GLU A 75 7.67 2.05 9.62
CA GLU A 75 8.04 1.17 10.73
C GLU A 75 9.46 1.47 11.14
N VAL A 76 9.59 2.08 12.31
CA VAL A 76 10.90 2.35 12.89
C VAL A 76 11.18 1.23 13.87
N VAL A 77 12.21 0.45 13.58
CA VAL A 77 12.68 -0.53 14.52
C VAL A 77 13.62 0.18 15.47
N SER A 78 13.15 0.43 16.67
CA SER A 78 14.02 0.98 17.71
C SER A 78 15.01 -0.07 18.17
N PRO A 79 16.28 0.27 18.27
CA PRO A 79 17.26 -0.68 18.79
C PRO A 79 17.02 -0.97 20.28
#